data_51997032fbabf8890df087541fed72f6
#
_entry.id   51997032fbabf8890df087541fed72f6
#
_cell.length_a   1.000
_cell.length_b   1.000
_cell.length_c   1.000
_cell.angle_alpha   90.00
_cell.angle_beta   90.00
_cell.angle_gamma   90.00
#
_symmetry.space_group_name_H-M   'P 1'
#
loop_
_entity.id
_entity.type
_entity.pdbx_description
1 polymer ?
#
loop_
_entity_poly.entity_id
_entity_poly.type
_entity_poly.pdbx_seq_one_letter_code
_entity_poly.pdbx_strand_id
1 'polypeptide(L)' 'MKRGKILIVDDNEDVLFALNLLLEPYVEKIKVTTSPARIEYFMDNFNPDIILLDMNFSRDASS' A
#
# COMPACT_ATOMS: atom_id res chain seq x y z
N MET A 1 -14.44 12.82 -7.31
CA MET A 1 -15.15 11.58 -7.04
C MET A 1 -14.15 10.50 -6.63
N LYS A 2 -14.45 9.82 -5.55
CA LYS A 2 -13.55 8.80 -5.03
C LYS A 2 -13.80 7.46 -5.68
N ARG A 3 -12.73 6.74 -5.92
CA ARG A 3 -12.82 5.49 -6.65
C ARG A 3 -12.05 4.42 -5.93
N GLY A 4 -12.79 3.41 -5.50
CA GLY A 4 -12.20 2.16 -5.08
C GLY A 4 -11.36 2.21 -3.83
N LYS A 5 -10.76 1.07 -3.53
CA LYS A 5 -9.92 0.88 -2.36
C LYS A 5 -8.51 0.58 -2.80
N ILE A 6 -7.55 1.13 -2.07
CA ILE A 6 -6.16 0.94 -2.43
C ILE A 6 -5.38 0.43 -1.24
N LEU A 7 -4.49 -0.51 -1.49
CA LEU A 7 -3.55 -1.01 -0.49
C LEU A 7 -2.16 -0.62 -0.92
N ILE A 8 -1.40 -0.02 0.00
CA ILE A 8 -0.04 0.39 -0.28
C ILE A 8 0.90 -0.39 0.60
N VAL A 9 1.91 -1.00 0.00
CA VAL A 9 2.90 -1.80 0.69
C VAL A 9 4.28 -1.20 0.44
N ASP A 10 4.93 -0.78 1.51
CA ASP A 10 6.25 -0.16 1.41
C ASP A 10 6.93 -0.33 2.76
N ASP A 11 8.21 -0.63 2.77
CA ASP A 11 8.92 -0.84 4.03
C ASP A 11 9.24 0.46 4.75
N ASN A 12 9.02 1.59 4.14
CA ASN A 12 9.28 2.90 4.74
C ASN A 12 7.97 3.54 5.19
N GLU A 13 7.81 3.67 6.50
CA GLU A 13 6.59 4.22 7.07
C GLU A 13 6.34 5.66 6.67
N ASP A 14 7.40 6.43 6.49
CA ASP A 14 7.24 7.83 6.08
C ASP A 14 6.65 7.91 4.68
N VAL A 15 7.06 7.01 3.80
CA VAL A 15 6.53 6.96 2.45
C VAL A 15 5.05 6.57 2.50
N LEU A 16 4.72 5.59 3.34
CA LEU A 16 3.33 5.18 3.48
C LEU A 16 2.47 6.33 3.96
N PHE A 17 2.95 7.08 4.93
CA PHE A 17 2.21 8.20 5.46
C PHE A 17 2.00 9.27 4.39
N ALA A 18 3.04 9.58 3.65
CA ALA A 18 2.96 10.59 2.59
C ALA A 18 1.99 10.16 1.49
N LEU A 19 2.07 8.90 1.08
CA LEU A 19 1.19 8.40 0.04
C LEU A 19 -0.26 8.37 0.51
N ASN A 20 -0.47 8.02 1.76
CA ASN A 20 -1.80 8.01 2.32
C ASN A 20 -2.42 9.41 2.24
N LEU A 21 -1.68 10.41 2.68
CA LEU A 21 -2.18 11.78 2.63
C LEU A 21 -2.42 12.25 1.21
N LEU A 22 -1.53 11.87 0.32
CA LEU A 22 -1.60 12.33 -1.06
C LEU A 22 -2.76 11.71 -1.81
N LEU A 23 -3.03 10.44 -1.55
CA LEU A 23 -4.03 9.70 -2.32
C LEU A 23 -5.40 9.66 -1.69
N GLU A 24 -5.47 9.94 -0.40
CA GLU A 24 -6.73 9.83 0.32
C GLU A 24 -7.90 10.54 -0.35
N PRO A 25 -7.73 11.77 -0.86
CA PRO A 25 -8.87 12.46 -1.46
C PRO A 25 -9.34 11.85 -2.78
N TYR A 26 -8.56 10.95 -3.34
CA TYR A 26 -8.89 10.39 -4.65
C TYR A 26 -9.45 8.99 -4.58
N VAL A 27 -9.43 8.36 -3.42
CA VAL A 27 -9.87 6.98 -3.28
C VAL A 27 -10.91 6.87 -2.17
N GLU A 28 -11.69 5.81 -2.23
CA GLU A 28 -12.72 5.57 -1.26
C GLU A 28 -12.12 5.17 0.09
N LYS A 29 -11.19 4.26 0.06
CA LYS A 29 -10.50 3.79 1.27
C LYS A 29 -9.07 3.47 0.94
N ILE A 30 -8.22 3.60 1.96
CA ILE A 30 -6.81 3.35 1.77
C ILE A 30 -6.28 2.62 3.00
N LYS A 31 -5.47 1.58 2.77
CA LYS A 31 -4.78 0.86 3.82
C LYS A 31 -3.31 0.82 3.47
N VAL A 32 -2.48 0.80 4.50
CA VAL A 32 -1.05 0.76 4.29
C VAL A 32 -0.46 -0.31 5.19
N THR A 33 0.63 -0.91 4.74
CA THR A 33 1.35 -1.88 5.56
C THR A 33 2.81 -1.87 5.16
N THR A 34 3.67 -2.17 6.13
CA THR A 34 5.10 -2.31 5.85
C THR A 34 5.47 -3.75 5.55
N SER A 35 4.53 -4.67 5.69
CA SER A 35 4.82 -6.09 5.56
C SER A 35 4.14 -6.68 4.35
N PRO A 36 4.88 -7.20 3.37
CA PRO A 36 4.27 -7.88 2.25
C PRO A 36 3.49 -9.12 2.65
N ALA A 37 3.86 -9.72 3.79
CA ALA A 37 3.16 -10.91 4.25
C ALA A 37 1.70 -10.64 4.61
N ARG A 38 1.35 -9.38 4.81
CA ARG A 38 -0.02 -9.03 5.16
C ARG A 38 -0.90 -8.80 3.94
N ILE A 39 -0.33 -8.90 2.77
CA ILE A 39 -1.11 -8.67 1.55
C ILE A 39 -2.28 -9.62 1.47
N GLU A 40 -2.08 -10.91 1.76
CA GLU A 40 -3.17 -11.87 1.71
C GLU A 40 -4.29 -11.51 2.68
N TYR A 41 -3.91 -11.09 3.87
CA TYR A 41 -4.88 -10.67 4.85
C TYR A 41 -5.76 -9.55 4.31
N PHE A 42 -5.12 -8.55 3.71
CA PHE A 42 -5.87 -7.41 3.17
C PHE A 42 -6.66 -7.79 1.93
N MET A 43 -6.17 -8.72 1.14
CA MET A 43 -6.93 -9.20 0.00
C MET A 43 -8.25 -9.82 0.45
N ASP A 44 -8.22 -10.56 1.55
CA ASP A 44 -9.42 -11.24 2.04
C ASP A 44 -10.34 -10.31 2.83
N ASN A 45 -9.77 -9.37 3.57
CA ASN A 45 -10.53 -8.60 4.54
C ASN A 45 -10.82 -7.18 4.09
N PHE A 46 -10.01 -6.63 3.21
CA PHE A 46 -10.19 -5.28 2.71
C PHE A 46 -10.62 -5.30 1.25
N ASN A 47 -10.15 -6.27 0.51
CA ASN A 47 -10.50 -6.47 -0.89
C ASN A 47 -10.15 -5.24 -1.72
N PRO A 48 -8.89 -4.86 -1.77
CA PRO A 48 -8.50 -3.64 -2.49
C PRO A 48 -8.67 -3.81 -3.99
N ASP A 49 -8.96 -2.71 -4.65
CA ASP A 49 -9.05 -2.68 -6.10
C ASP A 49 -7.67 -2.51 -6.73
N ILE A 50 -6.78 -1.84 -6.02
CA ILE A 50 -5.43 -1.56 -6.50
C ILE A 50 -4.46 -1.82 -5.38
N ILE A 51 -3.32 -2.42 -5.71
CA ILE A 51 -2.24 -2.61 -4.75
C ILE A 51 -1.01 -1.91 -5.30
N LEU A 52 -0.48 -0.97 -4.53
CA LEU A 52 0.78 -0.32 -4.85
C LEU A 52 1.87 -1.01 -4.06
N LEU A 53 2.82 -1.60 -4.75
CA LEU A 53 3.86 -2.37 -4.12
C LEU A 53 5.20 -1.73 -4.45
N ASP A 54 5.88 -1.27 -3.42
CA ASP A 54 7.22 -0.74 -3.61
C ASP A 54 8.21 -1.87 -3.54
N MET A 55 8.91 -2.08 -4.61
CA MET A 55 9.82 -3.20 -4.75
C MET A 55 11.18 -2.98 -4.13
N ASN A 56 11.35 -1.90 -3.42
CA ASN A 56 12.61 -1.63 -2.77
C ASN A 56 12.95 -2.62 -1.67
N PHE A 57 11.99 -3.40 -1.26
CA PHE A 57 12.31 -4.42 -0.30
C PHE A 57 13.41 -5.31 -0.75
N SER A 58 13.57 -5.39 -2.00
CA SER A 58 14.51 -6.38 -2.45
C SER A 58 15.88 -5.85 -2.61
N ARG A 59 16.27 -4.96 -2.21
CA ARG A 59 17.48 -4.51 -2.34
C ARG A 59 18.70 -5.04 -2.15
N ASP A 60 18.84 -5.45 -2.29
CA ASP A 60 19.62 -5.92 -2.36
C ASP A 60 20.34 -6.19 -2.70
N ALA A 61 20.44 -6.16 -2.74
CA ALA A 61 20.96 -6.43 -3.12
C ALA A 61 21.70 -6.49 -3.64
N SER A 62 21.97 -6.31 -3.69
CA SER A 62 22.51 -6.43 -4.17
C SER A 62 22.98 -6.37 -4.56
N SER A 63 23.05 -6.16 -4.38
CA SER A 63 23.28 -6.16 -4.68
C SER A 63 23.43 -6.15 -4.90
#